data_609ed0bc256f012e71d64073f421ae39
#
_entry.id   609ed0bc256f012e71d64073f421ae39
#
_cell.length_a   1.000
_cell.length_b   1.000
_cell.length_c   1.000
_cell.angle_alpha   90.00
_cell.angle_beta   90.00
_cell.angle_gamma   90.00
#
_symmetry.space_group_name_H-M   'P 1'
#
loop_
_entity.id
_entity.type
_entity.pdbx_description
1 polymer ?
#
loop_
_entity_poly.entity_id
_entity_poly.type
_entity_poly.pdbx_seq_one_letter_code
_entity_poly.pdbx_strand_id
1 'polypeptide(L)'
;IDSINNIDTLIDEKGAKSEQDIVGRVYEYFLGKFAATEGKGGGEFYTPKCVVNLLAEMIEPYHGKIYDPCCGSGGMFVQSVQFVESHKGNKKDISIYGQEQTTTTYKLAKMNLAIRGIAANFGDVPADTFFKDQHPDLKADFIMANPPFNLKAWRGPDELTNDPRWAGYEVPPTGNANYAWILHMVSKLSESGVAGFVLANGAMSTNTKGEGEIRKKLIENDLVDCMIALPGQLFYTTQIPVCLWFLTKNKKAETIPGHSDSNHRNRQG
;
A
#
# COMPACT_ATOMS: atom_id res chain seq x y z
N ILE A 1 -8.82 -31.87 -5.13
CA ILE A 1 -10.13 -31.68 -5.80
C ILE A 1 -11.21 -31.53 -4.72
N ASP A 2 -11.24 -32.38 -3.68
CA ASP A 2 -12.26 -32.31 -2.62
C ASP A 2 -12.25 -30.99 -1.82
N SER A 3 -11.09 -30.35 -1.67
CA SER A 3 -10.99 -29.03 -0.99
C SER A 3 -11.61 -27.89 -1.82
N ILE A 4 -11.72 -28.04 -3.13
CA ILE A 4 -12.37 -27.06 -4.01
C ILE A 4 -13.89 -27.19 -3.95
N ASN A 5 -14.37 -28.42 -3.83
CA ASN A 5 -15.81 -28.70 -3.72
C ASN A 5 -16.40 -28.24 -2.37
N ASN A 6 -15.57 -28.05 -1.35
CA ASN A 6 -15.96 -27.54 -0.03
C ASN A 6 -15.82 -26.01 0.11
N ILE A 7 -15.46 -25.30 -0.95
CA ILE A 7 -15.57 -23.84 -0.96
C ILE A 7 -17.08 -23.55 -0.95
N ASP A 8 -17.52 -22.91 0.14
CA ASP A 8 -18.92 -22.57 0.33
C ASP A 8 -19.41 -21.66 -0.80
N THR A 9 -20.00 -22.29 -1.81
CA THR A 9 -20.66 -21.65 -2.94
C THR A 9 -22.13 -21.37 -2.61
N LEU A 10 -22.53 -21.50 -1.33
CA LEU A 10 -23.90 -21.26 -0.92
C LEU A 10 -24.30 -19.84 -1.34
N ILE A 11 -25.16 -19.81 -2.31
CA ILE A 11 -25.91 -18.65 -2.74
C ILE A 11 -26.73 -18.23 -1.54
N ASP A 12 -26.38 -17.11 -0.93
CA ASP A 12 -27.22 -16.49 0.08
C ASP A 12 -28.56 -16.19 -0.58
N GLU A 13 -29.66 -16.67 0.00
CA GLU A 13 -31.02 -16.57 -0.58
C GLU A 13 -31.50 -15.14 -0.85
N LYS A 14 -30.65 -14.13 -0.63
CA LYS A 14 -30.94 -12.68 -0.76
C LYS A 14 -30.19 -11.92 -1.83
N GLY A 15 -29.34 -12.54 -2.64
CA GLY A 15 -28.67 -11.82 -3.70
C GLY A 15 -27.81 -12.72 -4.59
N ALA A 16 -28.09 -12.74 -5.87
CA ALA A 16 -27.22 -13.36 -6.86
C ALA A 16 -25.82 -12.71 -6.81
N LYS A 17 -24.87 -13.33 -6.09
CA LYS A 17 -23.47 -12.98 -6.24
C LYS A 17 -23.06 -13.31 -7.66
N SER A 18 -22.45 -12.37 -8.36
CA SER A 18 -22.04 -12.58 -9.74
C SER A 18 -21.06 -13.75 -9.83
N GLU A 19 -21.04 -14.47 -10.95
CA GLU A 19 -20.05 -15.54 -11.21
C GLU A 19 -18.62 -15.04 -10.98
N GLN A 20 -18.36 -13.76 -11.21
CA GLN A 20 -17.08 -13.10 -10.93
C GLN A 20 -16.70 -13.12 -9.44
N ASP A 21 -17.65 -13.00 -8.51
CA ASP A 21 -17.38 -13.09 -7.07
C ASP A 21 -16.97 -14.49 -6.65
N ILE A 22 -17.56 -15.52 -7.24
CA ILE A 22 -17.24 -16.92 -6.94
C ILE A 22 -15.83 -17.24 -7.43
N VAL A 23 -15.52 -16.92 -8.68
CA VAL A 23 -14.19 -17.12 -9.28
C VAL A 23 -13.14 -16.31 -8.49
N GLY A 24 -13.47 -15.08 -8.08
CA GLY A 24 -12.61 -14.26 -7.26
C GLY A 24 -12.28 -14.88 -5.90
N ARG A 25 -13.24 -15.51 -5.22
CA ARG A 25 -13.01 -16.22 -3.94
C ARG A 25 -12.14 -17.47 -4.10
N VAL A 26 -12.42 -18.24 -5.15
CA VAL A 26 -11.58 -19.41 -5.48
C VAL A 26 -10.14 -18.98 -5.72
N TYR A 27 -9.95 -17.88 -6.45
CA TYR A 27 -8.62 -17.32 -6.70
C TYR A 27 -7.94 -16.85 -5.41
N GLU A 28 -8.64 -16.15 -4.52
CA GLU A 28 -8.11 -15.75 -3.19
C GLU A 28 -7.69 -16.95 -2.35
N TYR A 29 -8.46 -18.03 -2.36
CA TYR A 29 -8.09 -19.28 -1.68
C TYR A 29 -6.76 -19.82 -2.21
N PHE A 30 -6.58 -19.89 -3.52
CA PHE A 30 -5.32 -20.34 -4.13
C PHE A 30 -4.16 -19.40 -3.82
N LEU A 31 -4.37 -18.07 -3.88
CA LEU A 31 -3.36 -17.08 -3.50
C LEU A 31 -2.93 -17.28 -2.04
N GLY A 32 -3.88 -17.49 -1.12
CA GLY A 32 -3.58 -17.76 0.29
C GLY A 32 -2.74 -19.04 0.48
N LYS A 33 -3.04 -20.10 -0.28
CA LYS A 33 -2.25 -21.34 -0.25
C LYS A 33 -0.88 -21.15 -0.89
N PHE A 34 -0.78 -20.43 -2.00
CA PHE A 34 0.47 -20.11 -2.67
C PHE A 34 1.38 -19.27 -1.77
N ALA A 35 0.86 -18.21 -1.16
CA ALA A 35 1.60 -17.38 -0.20
C ALA A 35 2.12 -18.19 0.99
N ALA A 36 1.35 -19.17 1.49
CA ALA A 36 1.76 -20.04 2.58
C ALA A 36 2.90 -21.02 2.20
N THR A 37 2.97 -21.42 0.93
CA THR A 37 3.99 -22.37 0.43
C THR A 37 5.26 -21.68 -0.04
N GLU A 38 5.14 -20.56 -0.75
CA GLU A 38 6.25 -19.80 -1.32
C GLU A 38 6.81 -18.75 -0.34
N GLY A 39 6.00 -18.29 0.62
CA GLY A 39 6.37 -17.24 1.58
C GLY A 39 7.52 -17.56 2.54
N LYS A 40 8.07 -18.78 2.50
CA LYS A 40 9.25 -19.17 3.30
C LYS A 40 10.59 -18.66 2.70
N GLY A 41 10.60 -18.10 1.52
CA GLY A 41 11.82 -17.68 0.82
C GLY A 41 11.88 -16.27 0.26
N GLY A 42 10.77 -15.54 0.11
CA GLY A 42 10.71 -14.30 -0.67
C GLY A 42 10.13 -13.06 0.02
N GLY A 43 9.65 -13.13 1.26
CA GLY A 43 9.16 -11.93 1.97
C GLY A 43 7.86 -11.32 1.40
N GLU A 44 7.17 -12.01 0.53
CA GLU A 44 5.88 -11.57 -0.02
C GLU A 44 4.78 -11.77 1.04
N PHE A 45 4.49 -10.73 1.77
CA PHE A 45 3.48 -10.75 2.82
C PHE A 45 2.11 -10.46 2.23
N TYR A 46 1.22 -11.46 2.28
CA TYR A 46 -0.20 -11.21 2.05
C TYR A 46 -0.72 -10.28 3.14
N THR A 47 -1.15 -9.08 2.75
CA THR A 47 -1.70 -8.11 3.71
C THR A 47 -3.08 -8.58 4.18
N PRO A 48 -3.31 -8.72 5.50
CA PRO A 48 -4.60 -9.13 6.03
C PRO A 48 -5.72 -8.17 5.61
N LYS A 49 -6.88 -8.72 5.25
CA LYS A 49 -8.04 -7.92 4.81
C LYS A 49 -8.43 -6.82 5.81
N CYS A 50 -8.36 -7.10 7.11
CA CYS A 50 -8.67 -6.10 8.13
C CYS A 50 -7.73 -4.89 8.08
N VAL A 51 -6.45 -5.09 7.78
CA VAL A 51 -5.48 -3.99 7.63
C VAL A 51 -5.75 -3.20 6.36
N VAL A 52 -6.03 -3.89 5.24
CA VAL A 52 -6.32 -3.21 3.97
C VAL A 52 -7.63 -2.44 4.05
N ASN A 53 -8.67 -3.01 4.68
CA ASN A 53 -9.93 -2.32 4.89
C ASN A 53 -9.73 -1.08 5.76
N LEU A 54 -8.96 -1.17 6.84
CA LEU A 54 -8.67 -0.01 7.69
C LEU A 54 -7.95 1.09 6.90
N LEU A 55 -6.96 0.72 6.06
CA LEU A 55 -6.30 1.69 5.17
C LEU A 55 -7.31 2.35 4.23
N ALA A 56 -8.16 1.56 3.56
CA ALA A 56 -9.14 2.08 2.62
C ALA A 56 -10.18 3.01 3.29
N GLU A 57 -10.68 2.62 4.48
CA GLU A 57 -11.62 3.43 5.26
C GLU A 57 -11.00 4.75 5.76
N MET A 58 -9.67 4.77 5.98
CA MET A 58 -8.99 5.99 6.44
C MET A 58 -8.61 6.94 5.32
N ILE A 59 -8.31 6.44 4.11
CA ILE A 59 -7.92 7.32 3.00
C ILE A 59 -9.05 7.59 2.00
N GLU A 60 -10.15 6.85 2.08
CA GLU A 60 -11.38 7.04 1.30
C GLU A 60 -11.15 7.23 -0.21
N PRO A 61 -10.61 6.23 -0.93
CA PRO A 61 -10.19 6.37 -2.33
C PRO A 61 -11.39 6.32 -3.30
N TYR A 62 -12.31 7.29 -3.23
CA TYR A 62 -13.52 7.31 -4.05
C TYR A 62 -13.30 7.59 -5.53
N HIS A 63 -12.25 8.33 -5.89
CA HIS A 63 -11.98 8.77 -7.26
C HIS A 63 -10.50 9.10 -7.46
N GLY A 64 -10.06 9.15 -8.72
CA GLY A 64 -8.69 9.55 -9.05
C GLY A 64 -7.72 8.37 -9.20
N LYS A 65 -6.44 8.62 -9.06
CA LYS A 65 -5.36 7.65 -9.31
C LYS A 65 -4.93 6.99 -8.02
N ILE A 66 -5.06 5.66 -7.97
CA ILE A 66 -4.59 4.83 -6.86
C ILE A 66 -3.29 4.14 -7.29
N TYR A 67 -2.24 4.23 -6.47
CA TYR A 67 -0.93 3.66 -6.76
C TYR A 67 -0.43 2.76 -5.63
N ASP A 68 0.18 1.63 -6.01
CA ASP A 68 0.95 0.76 -5.12
C ASP A 68 2.29 0.42 -5.77
N PRO A 69 3.42 0.89 -5.22
CA PRO A 69 4.76 0.67 -5.78
C PRO A 69 5.30 -0.75 -5.60
N CYS A 70 4.63 -1.60 -4.84
CA CYS A 70 5.02 -2.97 -4.50
C CYS A 70 3.79 -3.85 -4.34
N CYS A 71 2.95 -3.86 -5.38
CA CYS A 71 1.54 -4.26 -5.29
C CYS A 71 1.31 -5.76 -5.02
N GLY A 72 2.35 -6.57 -5.03
CA GLY A 72 2.21 -8.01 -4.80
C GLY A 72 1.18 -8.62 -5.75
N SER A 73 0.26 -9.39 -5.23
CA SER A 73 -0.85 -9.98 -5.98
C SER A 73 -2.02 -9.01 -6.27
N GLY A 74 -1.88 -7.73 -5.98
CA GLY A 74 -2.91 -6.71 -6.23
C GLY A 74 -4.05 -6.66 -5.20
N GLY A 75 -3.85 -7.22 -4.03
CA GLY A 75 -4.87 -7.29 -2.97
C GLY A 75 -5.37 -5.92 -2.51
N MET A 76 -4.48 -4.91 -2.41
CA MET A 76 -4.84 -3.53 -2.07
C MET A 76 -5.84 -2.94 -3.08
N PHE A 77 -5.62 -3.15 -4.36
CA PHE A 77 -6.50 -2.66 -5.42
C PHE A 77 -7.90 -3.29 -5.39
N VAL A 78 -7.96 -4.60 -5.14
CA VAL A 78 -9.25 -5.30 -4.99
C VAL A 78 -10.06 -4.69 -3.85
N GLN A 79 -9.44 -4.45 -2.70
CA GLN A 79 -10.12 -3.85 -1.56
C GLN A 79 -10.52 -2.39 -1.82
N SER A 80 -9.67 -1.60 -2.51
CA SER A 80 -10.02 -0.22 -2.91
C SER A 80 -11.28 -0.20 -3.79
N VAL A 81 -11.37 -1.10 -4.78
CA VAL A 81 -12.58 -1.22 -5.62
C VAL A 81 -13.79 -1.64 -4.78
N GLN A 82 -13.63 -2.62 -3.89
CA GLN A 82 -14.71 -3.06 -3.00
C GLN A 82 -15.18 -1.94 -2.06
N PHE A 83 -14.24 -1.12 -1.57
CA PHE A 83 -14.58 0.07 -0.78
C PHE A 83 -15.47 1.02 -1.58
N VAL A 84 -15.06 1.40 -2.79
CA VAL A 84 -15.85 2.28 -3.68
C VAL A 84 -17.25 1.72 -3.93
N GLU A 85 -17.35 0.43 -4.30
CA GLU A 85 -18.63 -0.23 -4.58
C GLU A 85 -19.54 -0.32 -3.34
N SER A 86 -18.98 -0.61 -2.17
CA SER A 86 -19.76 -0.70 -0.91
C SER A 86 -20.32 0.65 -0.46
N HIS A 87 -19.64 1.75 -0.80
CA HIS A 87 -20.07 3.12 -0.52
C HIS A 87 -20.87 3.75 -1.67
N LYS A 88 -21.41 2.93 -2.60
CA LYS A 88 -22.22 3.37 -3.76
C LYS A 88 -21.45 4.29 -4.73
N GLY A 89 -20.13 4.26 -4.72
CA GLY A 89 -19.29 4.92 -5.69
C GLY A 89 -19.22 4.14 -7.01
N ASN A 90 -18.58 4.75 -8.00
CA ASN A 90 -18.40 4.13 -9.31
C ASN A 90 -16.93 3.74 -9.50
N LYS A 91 -16.67 2.44 -9.65
CA LYS A 91 -15.29 1.94 -9.88
C LYS A 91 -14.62 2.49 -11.16
N LYS A 92 -15.38 3.11 -12.06
CA LYS A 92 -14.82 3.77 -13.25
C LYS A 92 -14.21 5.13 -12.94
N ASP A 93 -14.46 5.68 -11.76
CA ASP A 93 -13.93 6.97 -11.33
C ASP A 93 -12.51 6.82 -10.73
N ILE A 94 -12.04 5.58 -10.55
CA ILE A 94 -10.67 5.29 -10.12
C ILE A 94 -9.81 4.72 -11.26
N SER A 95 -8.55 5.08 -11.27
CA SER A 95 -7.51 4.57 -12.17
C SER A 95 -6.39 3.92 -11.36
N ILE A 96 -6.12 2.66 -11.63
CA ILE A 96 -5.20 1.84 -10.83
C ILE A 96 -3.84 1.75 -11.51
N TYR A 97 -2.80 2.03 -10.75
CA TYR A 97 -1.39 1.92 -11.14
C TYR A 97 -0.65 1.05 -10.12
N GLY A 98 0.11 0.10 -10.60
CA GLY A 98 0.89 -0.78 -9.73
C GLY A 98 2.25 -1.07 -10.29
N GLN A 99 3.15 -1.48 -9.42
CA GLN A 99 4.45 -2.02 -9.81
C GLN A 99 4.80 -3.23 -8.95
N GLU A 100 5.40 -4.25 -9.57
CA GLU A 100 5.86 -5.46 -8.92
C GLU A 100 7.12 -5.97 -9.62
N GLN A 101 8.12 -6.37 -8.84
CA GLN A 101 9.40 -6.83 -9.40
C GLN A 101 9.40 -8.31 -9.75
N THR A 102 8.66 -9.13 -9.02
CA THR A 102 8.66 -10.60 -9.19
C THR A 102 7.75 -11.00 -10.34
N THR A 103 8.29 -11.62 -11.37
CA THR A 103 7.55 -11.99 -12.58
C THR A 103 6.29 -12.83 -12.29
N THR A 104 6.38 -13.78 -11.37
CA THR A 104 5.25 -14.63 -10.99
C THR A 104 4.17 -13.82 -10.32
N THR A 105 4.52 -12.99 -9.34
CA THR A 105 3.60 -12.15 -8.58
C THR A 105 2.96 -11.07 -9.46
N TYR A 106 3.73 -10.46 -10.38
CA TYR A 106 3.21 -9.56 -11.41
C TYR A 106 2.11 -10.21 -12.27
N LYS A 107 2.32 -11.47 -12.72
CA LYS A 107 1.31 -12.22 -13.48
C LYS A 107 0.08 -12.53 -12.62
N LEU A 108 0.29 -12.88 -11.35
CA LEU A 108 -0.79 -13.13 -10.40
C LEU A 108 -1.64 -11.86 -10.17
N ALA A 109 -1.01 -10.69 -10.02
CA ALA A 109 -1.70 -9.41 -9.90
C ALA A 109 -2.58 -9.13 -11.13
N LYS A 110 -2.02 -9.25 -12.34
CA LYS A 110 -2.77 -9.07 -13.59
C LYS A 110 -3.98 -10.00 -13.68
N MET A 111 -3.79 -11.26 -13.33
CA MET A 111 -4.85 -12.27 -13.34
C MET A 111 -5.91 -11.97 -12.28
N ASN A 112 -5.49 -11.59 -11.07
CA ASN A 112 -6.37 -11.23 -9.96
C ASN A 112 -7.34 -10.10 -10.33
N LEU A 113 -6.83 -9.05 -10.95
CA LEU A 113 -7.65 -7.90 -11.34
C LEU A 113 -8.51 -8.22 -12.58
N ALA A 114 -7.93 -8.93 -13.56
CA ALA A 114 -8.66 -9.31 -14.78
C ALA A 114 -9.90 -10.16 -14.48
N ILE A 115 -9.81 -11.15 -13.57
CA ILE A 115 -10.93 -11.99 -13.13
C ILE A 115 -12.07 -11.15 -12.55
N ARG A 116 -11.75 -10.01 -11.93
CA ARG A 116 -12.73 -9.09 -11.30
C ARG A 116 -13.17 -7.97 -12.23
N GLY A 117 -12.72 -7.97 -13.50
CA GLY A 117 -13.01 -6.90 -14.44
C GLY A 117 -12.44 -5.54 -14.01
N ILE A 118 -11.32 -5.54 -13.28
CA ILE A 118 -10.64 -4.34 -12.82
C ILE A 118 -9.49 -4.03 -13.78
N ALA A 119 -9.56 -2.88 -14.45
CA ALA A 119 -8.48 -2.40 -15.30
C ALA A 119 -7.37 -1.77 -14.44
N ALA A 120 -6.11 -2.11 -14.72
CA ALA A 120 -4.96 -1.55 -14.03
C ALA A 120 -3.75 -1.43 -14.96
N ASN A 121 -2.92 -0.43 -14.72
CA ASN A 121 -1.63 -0.25 -15.37
C ASN A 121 -0.51 -0.72 -14.43
N PHE A 122 0.14 -1.83 -14.77
CA PHE A 122 1.27 -2.38 -14.04
C PHE A 122 2.64 -2.04 -14.66
N GLY A 123 2.67 -1.12 -15.64
CA GLY A 123 3.82 -0.92 -16.49
C GLY A 123 4.01 -2.06 -17.51
N ASP A 124 5.07 -1.95 -18.29
CA ASP A 124 5.31 -2.88 -19.41
C ASP A 124 5.86 -4.23 -18.94
N VAL A 125 6.68 -4.21 -17.91
CA VAL A 125 7.41 -5.37 -17.40
C VAL A 125 7.45 -5.40 -15.87
N PRO A 126 7.63 -6.58 -15.25
CA PRO A 126 7.96 -6.65 -13.83
C PRO A 126 9.32 -5.96 -13.60
N ALA A 127 9.40 -5.08 -12.61
CA ALA A 127 10.60 -4.30 -12.37
C ALA A 127 10.73 -3.85 -10.93
N ASP A 128 11.98 -3.72 -10.45
CA ASP A 128 12.30 -3.10 -9.18
C ASP A 128 11.94 -1.61 -9.22
N THR A 129 11.14 -1.18 -8.27
CA THR A 129 10.61 0.19 -8.18
C THR A 129 11.70 1.24 -7.98
N PHE A 130 12.79 0.88 -7.32
CA PHE A 130 13.88 1.82 -7.10
C PHE A 130 14.75 2.02 -8.33
N PHE A 131 15.02 0.94 -9.09
CA PHE A 131 15.93 0.97 -10.22
C PHE A 131 15.25 1.18 -11.58
N LYS A 132 13.98 0.78 -11.69
CA LYS A 132 13.22 0.91 -12.94
C LYS A 132 11.78 1.28 -12.67
N ASP A 133 11.56 2.54 -12.34
CA ASP A 133 10.22 3.10 -12.15
C ASP A 133 9.40 3.00 -13.45
N GLN A 134 8.32 2.24 -13.41
CA GLN A 134 7.43 2.03 -14.57
C GLN A 134 6.42 3.18 -14.75
N HIS A 135 6.33 4.09 -13.78
CA HIS A 135 5.39 5.20 -13.77
C HIS A 135 6.07 6.54 -13.42
N PRO A 136 7.13 6.97 -14.16
CA PRO A 136 7.97 8.09 -13.75
C PRO A 136 7.19 9.40 -13.55
N ASP A 137 6.21 9.67 -14.39
CA ASP A 137 5.43 10.91 -14.39
C ASP A 137 4.14 10.82 -13.57
N LEU A 138 3.89 9.67 -12.92
CA LEU A 138 2.68 9.49 -12.13
C LEU A 138 2.68 10.42 -10.92
N LYS A 139 1.57 11.15 -10.76
CA LYS A 139 1.15 11.79 -9.53
C LYS A 139 -0.16 11.14 -9.11
N ALA A 140 -0.13 10.44 -7.98
CA ALA A 140 -1.25 9.67 -7.46
C ALA A 140 -2.03 10.48 -6.44
N ASP A 141 -3.35 10.36 -6.49
CA ASP A 141 -4.25 10.95 -5.51
C ASP A 141 -4.28 10.11 -4.24
N PHE A 142 -4.15 8.79 -4.40
CA PHE A 142 -4.08 7.85 -3.29
C PHE A 142 -2.92 6.87 -3.50
N ILE A 143 -2.17 6.61 -2.43
CA ILE A 143 -1.17 5.54 -2.40
C ILE A 143 -1.56 4.58 -1.27
N MET A 144 -1.70 3.30 -1.60
CA MET A 144 -1.92 2.22 -0.64
C MET A 144 -0.87 1.16 -0.84
N ALA A 145 -0.04 0.90 0.17
CA ALA A 145 1.08 -0.02 0.00
C ALA A 145 1.38 -0.83 1.26
N ASN A 146 1.94 -2.02 1.06
CA ASN A 146 2.58 -2.82 2.08
C ASN A 146 3.99 -3.22 1.61
N PRO A 147 4.99 -2.31 1.71
CA PRO A 147 6.33 -2.59 1.26
C PRO A 147 6.99 -3.73 2.03
N PRO A 148 7.98 -4.44 1.45
CA PRO A 148 8.77 -5.43 2.16
C PRO A 148 9.41 -4.83 3.41
N PHE A 149 9.15 -5.45 4.59
CA PHE A 149 9.62 -4.93 5.87
C PHE A 149 11.13 -5.07 6.04
N ASN A 150 11.79 -3.98 6.39
CA ASN A 150 13.21 -3.97 6.73
C ASN A 150 14.11 -4.58 5.63
N LEU A 151 13.79 -4.37 4.37
CA LEU A 151 14.55 -4.89 3.23
C LEU A 151 15.99 -4.37 3.30
N LYS A 152 16.94 -5.31 3.42
CA LYS A 152 18.37 -5.03 3.49
C LYS A 152 19.02 -5.12 2.12
N ALA A 153 20.16 -4.45 1.94
CA ALA A 153 20.95 -4.49 0.71
C ALA A 153 20.11 -4.20 -0.55
N TRP A 154 19.13 -3.29 -0.43
CA TRP A 154 18.22 -2.90 -1.49
C TRP A 154 18.88 -2.06 -2.59
N ARG A 155 20.05 -1.50 -2.31
CA ARG A 155 20.95 -0.82 -3.24
C ARG A 155 22.40 -0.98 -2.82
N GLY A 156 23.34 -0.81 -3.75
CA GLY A 156 24.75 -0.69 -3.45
C GLY A 156 25.10 0.64 -2.74
N PRO A 157 26.28 0.76 -2.16
CA PRO A 157 26.68 1.96 -1.42
C PRO A 157 26.61 3.24 -2.24
N ASP A 158 27.01 3.17 -3.52
CA ASP A 158 27.13 4.31 -4.42
C ASP A 158 25.93 4.44 -5.40
N GLU A 159 24.98 3.50 -5.35
CA GLU A 159 23.80 3.53 -6.21
C GLU A 159 22.73 4.44 -5.64
N LEU A 160 21.98 5.12 -6.51
CA LEU A 160 20.84 5.97 -6.17
C LEU A 160 21.15 7.09 -5.17
N THR A 161 22.42 7.47 -4.98
CA THR A 161 22.82 8.50 -4.01
C THR A 161 22.31 9.89 -4.42
N ASN A 162 22.21 10.17 -5.71
CA ASN A 162 21.72 11.44 -6.29
C ASN A 162 20.31 11.31 -6.87
N ASP A 163 19.54 10.35 -6.43
CA ASP A 163 18.18 10.13 -6.94
C ASP A 163 17.26 11.29 -6.55
N PRO A 164 16.49 11.86 -7.49
CA PRO A 164 15.62 13.01 -7.23
C PRO A 164 14.53 12.74 -6.19
N ARG A 165 14.20 11.48 -5.91
CA ARG A 165 13.24 11.10 -4.86
C ARG A 165 13.69 11.47 -3.46
N TRP A 166 15.01 11.59 -3.25
CA TRP A 166 15.60 11.99 -1.98
C TRP A 166 15.90 13.50 -1.88
N ALA A 167 15.58 14.27 -2.92
CA ALA A 167 15.87 15.70 -2.93
C ALA A 167 15.33 16.40 -1.68
N GLY A 168 16.22 17.03 -0.93
CA GLY A 168 15.87 17.70 0.32
C GLY A 168 15.85 16.78 1.57
N TYR A 169 16.17 15.49 1.45
CA TYR A 169 16.30 14.52 2.54
C TYR A 169 17.68 13.89 2.55
N GLU A 170 18.03 13.24 3.67
CA GLU A 170 19.18 12.34 3.71
C GLU A 170 18.92 11.15 2.77
N VAL A 171 19.99 10.62 2.16
CA VAL A 171 19.93 9.41 1.34
C VAL A 171 19.55 8.21 2.21
N PRO A 172 18.49 7.49 1.91
CA PRO A 172 18.09 6.34 2.72
C PRO A 172 19.20 5.29 2.83
N PRO A 173 19.41 4.70 4.02
CA PRO A 173 20.52 3.78 4.25
C PRO A 173 20.39 2.48 3.45
N THR A 174 21.52 1.91 3.02
CA THR A 174 21.56 0.62 2.30
C THR A 174 21.06 -0.56 3.15
N GLY A 175 21.15 -0.43 4.46
CA GLY A 175 20.79 -1.48 5.41
C GLY A 175 19.28 -1.64 5.65
N ASN A 176 18.46 -0.68 5.21
CA ASN A 176 17.01 -0.72 5.39
C ASN A 176 16.30 0.18 4.38
N ALA A 177 15.36 -0.37 3.62
CA ALA A 177 14.62 0.35 2.60
C ALA A 177 13.37 1.08 3.13
N ASN A 178 12.99 0.97 4.40
CA ASN A 178 11.72 1.52 4.89
C ASN A 178 11.55 2.99 4.51
N TYR A 179 12.57 3.81 4.73
CA TYR A 179 12.51 5.24 4.40
C TYR A 179 12.69 5.54 2.91
N ALA A 180 13.32 4.65 2.15
CA ALA A 180 13.33 4.75 0.69
C ALA A 180 11.91 4.57 0.12
N TRP A 181 11.14 3.62 0.64
CA TRP A 181 9.73 3.44 0.29
C TRP A 181 8.90 4.67 0.64
N ILE A 182 9.09 5.24 1.84
CA ILE A 182 8.39 6.46 2.25
C ILE A 182 8.68 7.60 1.26
N LEU A 183 9.96 7.89 0.98
CA LEU A 183 10.35 8.98 0.09
C LEU A 183 9.90 8.73 -1.36
N HIS A 184 9.94 7.48 -1.84
CA HIS A 184 9.38 7.13 -3.14
C HIS A 184 7.88 7.48 -3.19
N MET A 185 7.10 7.07 -2.20
CA MET A 185 5.67 7.38 -2.14
C MET A 185 5.41 8.89 -2.06
N VAL A 186 6.16 9.63 -1.23
CA VAL A 186 6.07 11.11 -1.17
C VAL A 186 6.34 11.73 -2.53
N SER A 187 7.32 11.23 -3.29
CA SER A 187 7.64 11.74 -4.63
C SER A 187 6.50 11.50 -5.64
N LYS A 188 5.69 10.46 -5.41
CA LYS A 188 4.56 10.07 -6.27
C LYS A 188 3.23 10.70 -5.90
N LEU A 189 3.09 11.31 -4.72
CA LEU A 189 1.86 11.98 -4.35
C LEU A 189 1.59 13.21 -5.21
N SER A 190 0.32 13.39 -5.61
CA SER A 190 -0.19 14.65 -6.13
C SER A 190 -0.20 15.74 -5.03
N GLU A 191 -0.45 16.98 -5.37
CA GLU A 191 -0.46 18.10 -4.41
C GLU A 191 -1.55 17.97 -3.31
N SER A 192 -2.62 17.24 -3.60
CA SER A 192 -3.70 16.91 -2.65
C SER A 192 -3.71 15.43 -2.27
N GLY A 193 -2.67 14.69 -2.64
CA GLY A 193 -2.64 13.24 -2.48
C GLY A 193 -2.46 12.78 -1.04
N VAL A 194 -3.03 11.61 -0.75
CA VAL A 194 -2.92 10.92 0.54
C VAL A 194 -2.28 9.55 0.34
N ALA A 195 -1.32 9.20 1.19
CA ALA A 195 -0.73 7.87 1.25
C ALA A 195 -1.07 7.19 2.57
N GLY A 196 -1.54 5.94 2.51
CA GLY A 196 -1.69 5.05 3.66
C GLY A 196 -0.92 3.76 3.41
N PHE A 197 0.03 3.41 4.29
CA PHE A 197 0.89 2.25 4.07
C PHE A 197 1.33 1.57 5.37
N VAL A 198 1.76 0.32 5.23
CA VAL A 198 2.18 -0.53 6.35
C VAL A 198 3.70 -0.55 6.45
N LEU A 199 4.25 -0.43 7.63
CA LEU A 199 5.67 -0.67 7.93
C LEU A 199 5.83 -1.46 9.22
N ALA A 200 7.00 -2.05 9.43
CA ALA A 200 7.38 -2.60 10.73
C ALA A 200 7.36 -1.50 11.80
N ASN A 201 6.87 -1.83 13.00
CA ASN A 201 6.66 -0.86 14.09
C ASN A 201 7.93 -0.07 14.45
N GLY A 202 9.12 -0.68 14.30
CA GLY A 202 10.40 -0.02 14.52
C GLY A 202 10.62 1.21 13.63
N ALA A 203 9.94 1.34 12.48
CA ALA A 203 10.05 2.50 11.62
C ALA A 203 9.60 3.81 12.30
N MET A 204 8.71 3.74 13.30
CA MET A 204 8.26 4.92 14.04
C MET A 204 9.33 5.53 14.96
N SER A 205 10.32 4.75 15.39
CA SER A 205 11.27 5.16 16.44
C SER A 205 12.74 4.96 16.08
N THR A 206 13.05 4.36 14.93
CA THR A 206 14.44 4.10 14.52
C THR A 206 15.26 5.39 14.43
N ASN A 207 16.52 5.31 14.88
CA ASN A 207 17.53 6.35 14.71
C ASN A 207 18.76 5.83 13.94
N THR A 208 18.61 4.70 13.24
CA THR A 208 19.71 4.09 12.48
C THR A 208 20.08 4.99 11.30
N LYS A 209 21.36 5.35 11.21
CA LYS A 209 22.02 6.02 10.07
C LYS A 209 21.08 6.87 9.17
N GLY A 210 20.70 8.06 9.61
CA GLY A 210 19.94 9.00 8.78
C GLY A 210 18.42 8.79 8.77
N GLU A 211 17.90 7.63 9.17
CA GLU A 211 16.44 7.39 9.21
C GLU A 211 15.73 8.37 10.15
N GLY A 212 16.33 8.68 11.29
CA GLY A 212 15.81 9.68 12.24
C GLY A 212 15.71 11.08 11.63
N GLU A 213 16.72 11.49 10.85
CA GLU A 213 16.73 12.80 10.19
C GLU A 213 15.69 12.87 9.05
N ILE A 214 15.53 11.78 8.29
CA ILE A 214 14.47 11.72 7.27
C ILE A 214 13.10 11.84 7.95
N ARG A 215 12.86 11.10 9.04
CA ARG A 215 11.59 11.18 9.79
C ARG A 215 11.33 12.57 10.33
N LYS A 216 12.33 13.19 10.97
CA LYS A 216 12.26 14.56 11.46
C LYS A 216 11.83 15.51 10.35
N LYS A 217 12.47 15.42 9.19
CA LYS A 217 12.17 16.28 8.03
C LYS A 217 10.79 16.05 7.43
N LEU A 218 10.30 14.79 7.43
CA LEU A 218 8.91 14.50 7.03
C LEU A 218 7.89 15.20 7.95
N ILE A 219 8.18 15.25 9.25
CA ILE A 219 7.35 15.94 10.25
C ILE A 219 7.46 17.47 10.10
N GLU A 220 8.68 18.00 9.97
CA GLU A 220 8.93 19.44 9.78
C GLU A 220 8.30 19.96 8.48
N ASN A 221 8.26 19.15 7.43
CA ASN A 221 7.56 19.46 6.17
C ASN A 221 6.05 19.25 6.24
N ASP A 222 5.52 18.96 7.43
CA ASP A 222 4.09 18.75 7.69
C ASP A 222 3.43 17.66 6.82
N LEU A 223 4.20 16.63 6.42
CA LEU A 223 3.71 15.54 5.58
C LEU A 223 3.05 14.42 6.38
N VAL A 224 3.45 14.19 7.63
CA VAL A 224 2.90 13.13 8.47
C VAL A 224 1.57 13.56 9.04
N ASP A 225 0.49 12.92 8.62
CA ASP A 225 -0.84 13.16 9.12
C ASP A 225 -1.12 12.34 10.39
N CYS A 226 -0.94 11.02 10.29
CA CYS A 226 -1.21 10.11 11.40
C CYS A 226 -0.27 8.90 11.35
N MET A 227 0.01 8.31 12.52
CA MET A 227 0.69 7.03 12.67
C MET A 227 -0.06 6.17 13.68
N ILE A 228 -0.36 4.92 13.32
CA ILE A 228 -1.13 3.99 14.16
C ILE A 228 -0.31 2.73 14.40
N ALA A 229 0.01 2.43 15.64
CA ALA A 229 0.60 1.15 16.02
C ALA A 229 -0.49 0.07 16.03
N LEU A 230 -0.25 -1.04 15.36
CA LEU A 230 -1.14 -2.19 15.35
C LEU A 230 -0.59 -3.30 16.27
N PRO A 231 -1.48 -4.14 16.82
CA PRO A 231 -1.03 -5.29 17.61
C PRO A 231 -0.21 -6.26 16.77
N GLY A 232 0.66 -7.04 17.42
CA GLY A 232 1.41 -8.11 16.77
C GLY A 232 0.51 -9.24 16.28
N GLN A 233 1.08 -10.18 15.50
CA GLN A 233 0.43 -11.40 15.03
C GLN A 233 -0.77 -11.21 14.08
N LEU A 234 -0.88 -10.04 13.44
CA LEU A 234 -1.91 -9.80 12.43
C LEU A 234 -1.56 -10.47 11.09
N PHE A 235 -0.29 -10.61 10.77
CA PHE A 235 0.18 -11.20 9.52
C PHE A 235 0.43 -12.70 9.68
N TYR A 236 -0.06 -13.52 8.75
CA TYR A 236 0.10 -14.97 8.80
C TYR A 236 1.56 -15.44 8.70
N THR A 237 2.41 -14.64 8.03
CA THR A 237 3.80 -15.00 7.71
C THR A 237 4.82 -14.39 8.66
N THR A 238 4.43 -13.43 9.49
CA THR A 238 5.30 -12.78 10.46
C THR A 238 4.57 -12.38 11.74
N GLN A 239 5.28 -12.50 12.86
CA GLN A 239 4.78 -12.03 14.15
C GLN A 239 5.20 -10.58 14.46
N ILE A 240 5.91 -9.94 13.53
CA ILE A 240 6.41 -8.57 13.71
C ILE A 240 5.23 -7.61 13.89
N PRO A 241 5.19 -6.82 14.97
CA PRO A 241 4.20 -5.76 15.09
C PRO A 241 4.43 -4.71 14.02
N VAL A 242 3.35 -4.21 13.44
CA VAL A 242 3.36 -3.26 12.35
C VAL A 242 2.71 -1.94 12.75
N CYS A 243 2.97 -0.91 11.97
CA CYS A 243 2.31 0.38 12.09
C CYS A 243 1.77 0.83 10.73
N LEU A 244 0.73 1.62 10.77
CA LEU A 244 0.22 2.35 9.61
C LEU A 244 0.77 3.78 9.65
N TRP A 245 1.19 4.25 8.51
CA TRP A 245 1.56 5.62 8.27
C TRP A 245 0.58 6.26 7.31
N PHE A 246 0.15 7.47 7.64
CA PHE A 246 -0.65 8.31 6.75
C PHE A 246 0.10 9.59 6.47
N LEU A 247 0.32 9.86 5.18
CA LEU A 247 1.00 11.06 4.71
C LEU A 247 0.08 11.83 3.77
N THR A 248 0.13 13.15 3.83
CA THR A 248 -0.58 14.03 2.91
C THR A 248 0.23 15.28 2.61
N LYS A 249 0.10 15.82 1.41
CA LYS A 249 0.69 17.11 1.04
C LYS A 249 -0.24 18.29 1.33
N ASN A 250 -1.52 18.04 1.52
CA ASN A 250 -2.51 19.10 1.75
C ASN A 250 -3.35 18.82 2.99
N LYS A 251 -2.86 19.25 4.15
CA LYS A 251 -3.61 19.16 5.43
C LYS A 251 -4.71 20.22 5.61
N LYS A 252 -4.86 21.13 4.66
CA LYS A 252 -5.89 22.18 4.72
C LYS A 252 -7.25 21.74 4.17
N ALA A 253 -7.30 20.66 3.39
CA ALA A 253 -8.55 20.00 3.06
C ALA A 253 -8.95 19.17 4.29
N GLU A 254 -10.16 19.37 4.81
CA GLU A 254 -10.74 18.62 5.93
C GLU A 254 -10.51 17.13 5.72
N THR A 255 -9.53 16.59 6.41
CA THR A 255 -9.08 15.21 6.24
C THR A 255 -9.34 14.49 7.53
N ILE A 256 -10.11 13.44 7.41
CA ILE A 256 -10.60 12.49 8.43
C ILE A 256 -11.83 13.03 9.16
N PRO A 257 -13.04 12.49 8.88
CA PRO A 257 -14.23 12.73 9.67
C PRO A 257 -13.99 12.33 11.13
N GLY A 258 -13.89 13.30 12.04
CA GLY A 258 -13.68 13.07 13.47
C GLY A 258 -12.57 13.86 14.14
N HIS A 259 -11.69 14.52 13.40
CA HIS A 259 -10.69 15.42 13.99
C HIS A 259 -11.17 16.87 13.92
N SER A 260 -12.00 17.29 14.85
CA SER A 260 -12.28 18.71 15.06
C SER A 260 -11.04 19.36 15.67
N ASP A 261 -10.52 20.38 15.02
CA ASP A 261 -9.48 21.29 15.53
C ASP A 261 -9.88 21.89 16.87
N SER A 262 -9.52 21.25 17.98
CA SER A 262 -9.65 21.84 19.33
C SER A 262 -8.42 22.67 19.76
N ASN A 263 -7.43 22.89 18.87
CA ASN A 263 -6.15 23.51 19.26
C ASN A 263 -5.82 24.88 18.64
N HIS A 264 -6.79 25.57 18.01
CA HIS A 264 -6.52 26.92 17.45
C HIS A 264 -7.23 28.09 18.20
N ARG A 265 -7.59 27.92 19.49
CA ARG A 265 -8.02 29.06 20.31
C ARG A 265 -7.18 29.17 21.59
N ASN A 266 -5.96 29.62 21.51
CA ASN A 266 -5.24 30.26 22.63
C ASN A 266 -3.84 30.74 22.23
N ARG A 267 -3.75 31.64 21.24
CA ARG A 267 -2.61 32.54 21.08
C ARG A 267 -3.06 33.86 20.45
N GLN A 268 -3.88 34.61 21.17
CA GLN A 268 -3.99 36.07 21.12
C GLN A 268 -4.60 36.49 22.44
N GLY A 269 -3.75 36.98 23.34
CA GLY A 269 -4.04 37.56 24.63
C GLY A 269 -2.72 38.01 25.25
#